data_2a0c76472c1acfa40b7d0601aaefb0a3
#
_entry.id   2a0c76472c1acfa40b7d0601aaefb0a3
#
_cell.length_a   1.000
_cell.length_b   1.000
_cell.length_c   1.000
_cell.angle_alpha   90.00
_cell.angle_beta   90.00
_cell.angle_gamma   90.00
#
_symmetry.space_group_name_H-M   'P 1'
#
loop_
_entity.id
_entity.type
_entity.pdbx_description
1 polymer ?
#
loop_
_entity_poly.entity_id
_entity_poly.type
_entity_poly.pdbx_seq_one_letter_code
_entity_poly.pdbx_strand_id
1 'polypeptide(L)'
;QRQMCIRDRCVSEMALAGFTGSEVGNKYPKDPAELKKALDLRGIEICNQWFSSFLITKPLEEVEKEFRAQLEFLKAMGAKVIGASEQSYSVQGQEDTPVFGHKYVMDDEEWDTFCNGMNYLGKIAKEEYGIALTFHHHMGTVVQDPDEVERMMANTDPEYVSLLFDTGHFTYCGAEPLEMVKKYVNLSLIHISEPTRPL
;
A
#
# COMPACT_ATOMS: atom_id res chain seq x y z
N GLN A 1 -12.61 -36.26 4.44
CA GLN A 1 -12.93 -34.82 4.53
C GLN A 1 -11.74 -34.04 3.98
N ARG A 2 -11.87 -33.44 2.78
CA ARG A 2 -10.87 -32.46 2.31
C ARG A 2 -10.90 -31.28 3.27
N GLN A 3 -9.81 -31.09 4.02
CA GLN A 3 -9.59 -29.87 4.76
C GLN A 3 -9.59 -28.71 3.74
N MET A 4 -10.62 -27.87 3.80
CA MET A 4 -10.70 -26.68 2.96
C MET A 4 -9.42 -25.83 3.19
N CYS A 5 -8.72 -25.48 2.14
CA CYS A 5 -7.51 -24.67 2.25
C CYS A 5 -7.87 -23.37 3.00
N ILE A 6 -7.00 -22.90 3.91
CA ILE A 6 -7.22 -21.66 4.68
C ILE A 6 -7.58 -20.51 3.75
N ARG A 7 -6.91 -20.40 2.60
CA ARG A 7 -7.22 -19.43 1.55
C ARG A 7 -8.69 -19.50 1.11
N ASP A 8 -9.16 -20.68 0.74
CA ASP A 8 -10.53 -20.85 0.20
C ASP A 8 -11.59 -20.54 1.28
N ARG A 9 -11.26 -20.82 2.53
CA ARG A 9 -12.11 -20.49 3.66
C ARG A 9 -12.18 -18.97 3.86
N CYS A 10 -11.03 -18.27 3.92
CA CYS A 10 -10.99 -16.83 4.10
C CYS A 10 -11.76 -16.09 3.01
N VAL A 11 -11.54 -16.43 1.74
CA VAL A 11 -12.23 -15.79 0.61
C VAL A 11 -13.74 -16.07 0.65
N SER A 12 -14.14 -17.28 1.05
CA SER A 12 -15.57 -17.62 1.22
C SER A 12 -16.22 -16.83 2.37
N GLU A 13 -15.51 -16.67 3.49
CA GLU A 13 -15.99 -15.87 4.63
C GLU A 13 -16.09 -14.38 4.27
N MET A 14 -15.13 -13.83 3.50
CA MET A 14 -15.20 -12.47 2.97
C MET A 14 -16.44 -12.28 2.08
N ALA A 15 -16.70 -13.18 1.15
CA ALA A 15 -17.89 -13.12 0.29
C ALA A 15 -19.19 -13.22 1.11
N LEU A 16 -19.26 -14.12 2.10
CA LEU A 16 -20.41 -14.26 2.99
C LEU A 16 -20.63 -13.01 3.85
N ALA A 17 -19.56 -12.30 4.21
CA ALA A 17 -19.64 -11.02 4.91
C ALA A 17 -20.05 -9.84 4.01
N GLY A 18 -20.21 -10.06 2.70
CA GLY A 18 -20.65 -9.05 1.75
C GLY A 18 -19.53 -8.25 1.09
N PHE A 19 -18.27 -8.62 1.29
CA PHE A 19 -17.15 -8.00 0.57
C PHE A 19 -17.15 -8.43 -0.90
N THR A 20 -16.85 -7.49 -1.78
CA THR A 20 -16.73 -7.71 -3.23
C THR A 20 -15.29 -7.61 -3.73
N GLY A 21 -14.36 -7.13 -2.90
CA GLY A 21 -12.96 -6.97 -3.24
C GLY A 21 -12.01 -7.48 -2.15
N SER A 22 -10.80 -7.81 -2.54
CA SER A 22 -9.71 -8.22 -1.66
C SER A 22 -8.38 -7.70 -2.18
N GLU A 23 -7.47 -7.41 -1.28
CA GLU A 23 -6.06 -7.30 -1.64
C GLU A 23 -5.47 -8.68 -1.96
N VAL A 24 -4.33 -8.68 -2.66
CA VAL A 24 -3.59 -9.92 -2.94
C VAL A 24 -2.98 -10.44 -1.64
N GLY A 25 -3.48 -11.56 -1.17
CA GLY A 25 -2.97 -12.23 0.03
C GLY A 25 -1.72 -13.08 -0.25
N ASN A 26 -0.83 -13.19 0.72
CA ASN A 26 0.43 -13.97 0.62
C ASN A 26 0.23 -15.45 0.27
N LYS A 27 -0.97 -16.00 0.50
CA LYS A 27 -1.33 -17.39 0.22
C LYS A 27 -2.12 -17.58 -1.07
N TYR A 28 -2.32 -16.53 -1.83
CA TYR A 28 -3.01 -16.60 -3.12
C TYR A 28 -2.10 -17.25 -4.17
N PRO A 29 -2.69 -17.93 -5.18
CA PRO A 29 -1.95 -18.39 -6.35
C PRO A 29 -1.21 -17.23 -7.01
N LYS A 30 0.00 -17.51 -7.49
CA LYS A 30 0.78 -16.54 -8.26
C LYS A 30 0.35 -16.46 -9.72
N ASP A 31 -0.32 -17.51 -10.20
CA ASP A 31 -0.90 -17.52 -11.55
C ASP A 31 -2.23 -16.76 -11.55
N PRO A 32 -2.36 -15.68 -12.34
CA PRO A 32 -3.57 -14.86 -12.38
C PRO A 32 -4.81 -15.64 -12.81
N ALA A 33 -4.68 -16.58 -13.73
CA ALA A 33 -5.82 -17.33 -14.23
C ALA A 33 -6.36 -18.31 -13.17
N GLU A 34 -5.48 -18.96 -12.42
CA GLU A 34 -5.86 -19.81 -11.29
C GLU A 34 -6.53 -18.97 -10.19
N LEU A 35 -5.94 -17.84 -9.83
CA LEU A 35 -6.48 -16.95 -8.81
C LEU A 35 -7.85 -16.40 -9.23
N LYS A 36 -7.96 -15.88 -10.45
CA LYS A 36 -9.21 -15.34 -10.97
C LYS A 36 -10.34 -16.36 -10.91
N LYS A 37 -10.10 -17.58 -11.35
CA LYS A 37 -11.10 -18.67 -11.28
C LYS A 37 -11.58 -18.93 -9.85
N ALA A 38 -10.66 -18.89 -8.87
CA ALA A 38 -11.01 -19.12 -7.47
C ALA A 38 -11.84 -17.98 -6.87
N LEU A 39 -11.56 -16.73 -7.28
CA LEU A 39 -12.24 -15.53 -6.81
C LEU A 39 -13.61 -15.35 -7.49
N ASP A 40 -13.70 -15.54 -8.81
CA ASP A 40 -14.94 -15.41 -9.59
C ASP A 40 -16.06 -16.31 -9.03
N LEU A 41 -15.73 -17.52 -8.57
CA LEU A 41 -16.69 -18.43 -7.91
C LEU A 41 -17.37 -17.83 -6.67
N ARG A 42 -16.80 -16.75 -6.12
CA ARG A 42 -17.23 -16.12 -4.87
C ARG A 42 -17.65 -14.66 -5.05
N GLY A 43 -17.59 -14.16 -6.28
CA GLY A 43 -17.87 -12.75 -6.58
C GLY A 43 -16.89 -11.78 -5.94
N ILE A 44 -15.63 -12.19 -5.73
CA ILE A 44 -14.56 -11.36 -5.18
C ILE A 44 -13.61 -10.95 -6.32
N GLU A 45 -13.22 -9.68 -6.35
CA GLU A 45 -12.22 -9.15 -7.28
C GLU A 45 -10.95 -8.74 -6.54
N ILE A 46 -9.81 -8.71 -7.23
CA ILE A 46 -8.60 -8.07 -6.69
C ILE A 46 -8.72 -6.56 -6.89
N CYS A 47 -8.66 -5.82 -5.80
CA CYS A 47 -8.73 -4.36 -5.82
C CYS A 47 -7.37 -3.68 -5.64
N ASN A 48 -6.43 -4.33 -4.95
CA ASN A 48 -5.12 -3.76 -4.62
C ASN A 48 -4.08 -4.86 -4.39
N GLN A 49 -2.81 -4.47 -4.41
CA GLN A 49 -1.68 -5.27 -3.94
C GLN A 49 -0.67 -4.36 -3.26
N TRP A 50 -0.10 -4.82 -2.17
CA TRP A 50 0.98 -4.15 -1.47
C TRP A 50 2.29 -4.26 -2.25
N PHE A 51 2.97 -3.11 -2.43
CA PHE A 51 4.32 -3.01 -2.96
C PHE A 51 5.25 -2.42 -1.90
N SER A 52 6.27 -3.17 -1.49
CA SER A 52 7.35 -2.66 -0.66
C SER A 52 8.39 -2.02 -1.56
N SER A 53 8.47 -0.70 -1.58
CA SER A 53 9.54 0.00 -2.28
C SER A 53 10.79 0.08 -1.42
N PHE A 54 11.94 0.17 -2.09
CA PHE A 54 13.26 0.32 -1.46
C PHE A 54 14.06 1.36 -2.24
N LEU A 55 13.43 2.48 -2.55
CA LEU A 55 13.98 3.53 -3.41
C LEU A 55 15.26 4.18 -2.85
N ILE A 56 15.43 4.15 -1.52
CA ILE A 56 16.60 4.72 -0.86
C ILE A 56 17.78 3.73 -0.86
N THR A 57 17.50 2.43 -0.77
CA THR A 57 18.55 1.40 -0.56
C THR A 57 18.84 0.55 -1.78
N LYS A 58 18.00 0.59 -2.82
CA LYS A 58 18.18 -0.16 -4.06
C LYS A 58 18.29 0.78 -5.26
N PRO A 59 19.00 0.35 -6.33
CA PRO A 59 18.97 1.04 -7.61
C PRO A 59 17.53 1.14 -8.15
N LEU A 60 17.17 2.30 -8.70
CA LEU A 60 15.83 2.53 -9.26
C LEU A 60 15.42 1.46 -10.29
N GLU A 61 16.35 1.02 -11.12
CA GLU A 61 16.11 -0.03 -12.15
C GLU A 61 15.65 -1.36 -11.53
N GLU A 62 16.19 -1.71 -10.36
CA GLU A 62 15.78 -2.93 -9.65
C GLU A 62 14.38 -2.78 -9.08
N VAL A 63 14.09 -1.64 -8.44
CA VAL A 63 12.76 -1.32 -7.89
C VAL A 63 11.72 -1.27 -9.01
N GLU A 64 12.02 -0.62 -10.14
CA GLU A 64 11.16 -0.57 -11.31
C GLU A 64 10.84 -1.97 -11.85
N LYS A 65 11.83 -2.84 -11.98
CA LYS A 65 11.62 -4.20 -12.45
C LYS A 65 10.67 -4.99 -11.57
N GLU A 66 10.84 -4.91 -10.25
CA GLU A 66 9.95 -5.55 -9.27
C GLU A 66 8.53 -4.94 -9.35
N PHE A 67 8.44 -3.62 -9.47
CA PHE A 67 7.17 -2.90 -9.57
C PHE A 67 6.39 -3.26 -10.84
N ARG A 68 7.06 -3.27 -12.00
CA ARG A 68 6.45 -3.69 -13.27
C ARG A 68 5.89 -5.12 -13.21
N ALA A 69 6.60 -6.04 -12.59
CA ALA A 69 6.12 -7.41 -12.42
C ALA A 69 4.80 -7.48 -11.63
N GLN A 70 4.64 -6.63 -10.61
CA GLN A 70 3.38 -6.53 -9.88
C GLN A 70 2.29 -5.83 -10.70
N LEU A 71 2.63 -4.80 -11.46
CA LEU A 71 1.67 -4.12 -12.34
C LEU A 71 1.11 -5.06 -13.43
N GLU A 72 1.95 -5.92 -14.02
CA GLU A 72 1.50 -6.95 -14.97
C GLU A 72 0.49 -7.90 -14.32
N PHE A 73 0.79 -8.36 -13.10
CA PHE A 73 -0.14 -9.22 -12.36
C PHE A 73 -1.46 -8.50 -12.07
N LEU A 74 -1.40 -7.28 -11.54
CA LEU A 74 -2.60 -6.49 -11.24
C LEU A 74 -3.44 -6.18 -12.47
N LYS A 75 -2.78 -5.87 -13.60
CA LYS A 75 -3.46 -5.67 -14.89
C LYS A 75 -4.19 -6.93 -15.34
N ALA A 76 -3.57 -8.10 -15.21
CA ALA A 76 -4.19 -9.38 -15.53
C ALA A 76 -5.38 -9.70 -14.61
N MET A 77 -5.34 -9.23 -13.35
CA MET A 77 -6.44 -9.36 -12.41
C MET A 77 -7.53 -8.28 -12.55
N GLY A 78 -7.31 -7.26 -13.38
CA GLY A 78 -8.25 -6.15 -13.59
C GLY A 78 -8.23 -5.08 -12.50
N ALA A 79 -7.27 -5.14 -11.58
CA ALA A 79 -7.11 -4.15 -10.50
C ALA A 79 -6.77 -2.76 -11.07
N LYS A 80 -7.17 -1.71 -10.36
CA LYS A 80 -7.00 -0.31 -10.76
C LYS A 80 -6.07 0.47 -9.85
N VAL A 81 -5.65 -0.13 -8.75
CA VAL A 81 -4.82 0.53 -7.74
C VAL A 81 -3.70 -0.41 -7.29
N ILE A 82 -2.55 0.17 -6.98
CA ILE A 82 -1.43 -0.45 -6.28
C ILE A 82 -1.07 0.41 -5.07
N GLY A 83 -1.02 -0.21 -3.88
CA GLY A 83 -0.59 0.44 -2.64
C GLY A 83 0.89 0.21 -2.39
N ALA A 84 1.66 1.27 -2.20
CA ALA A 84 3.09 1.21 -1.92
C ALA A 84 3.45 1.82 -0.57
N SER A 85 4.52 1.33 0.02
CA SER A 85 5.17 1.96 1.17
C SER A 85 6.69 1.83 1.03
N GLU A 86 7.43 2.85 1.45
CA GLU A 86 8.89 2.82 1.44
C GLU A 86 9.39 2.02 2.64
N GLN A 87 10.09 0.91 2.37
CA GLN A 87 10.50 -0.05 3.38
C GLN A 87 12.02 -0.02 3.68
N SER A 88 12.76 0.88 3.02
CA SER A 88 14.17 1.10 3.36
C SER A 88 14.30 1.45 4.84
N TYR A 89 15.20 0.78 5.51
CA TYR A 89 15.47 0.98 6.95
C TYR A 89 14.25 0.81 7.88
N SER A 90 13.19 0.16 7.42
CA SER A 90 12.00 -0.08 8.24
C SER A 90 12.33 -0.90 9.49
N VAL A 91 11.81 -0.50 10.64
CA VAL A 91 11.89 -1.26 11.90
C VAL A 91 10.69 -2.18 12.11
N GLN A 92 9.81 -2.28 11.12
CA GLN A 92 8.67 -3.21 11.18
C GLN A 92 9.13 -4.65 11.35
N GLY A 93 8.48 -5.39 12.23
CA GLY A 93 8.82 -6.79 12.50
C GLY A 93 10.06 -6.99 13.36
N GLN A 94 10.71 -5.93 13.83
CA GLN A 94 11.79 -5.99 14.82
C GLN A 94 11.18 -5.93 16.22
N GLU A 95 10.91 -7.09 16.82
CA GLU A 95 10.17 -7.19 18.10
C GLU A 95 10.82 -6.42 19.25
N ASP A 96 12.15 -6.32 19.25
CA ASP A 96 12.93 -5.63 20.29
C ASP A 96 13.17 -4.14 20.02
N THR A 97 12.68 -3.61 18.88
CA THR A 97 12.90 -2.21 18.50
C THR A 97 11.61 -1.42 18.65
N PRO A 98 11.53 -0.45 19.58
CA PRO A 98 10.39 0.43 19.69
C PRO A 98 10.18 1.23 18.39
N VAL A 99 8.95 1.32 17.91
CA VAL A 99 8.61 2.06 16.69
C VAL A 99 8.86 3.56 16.86
N PHE A 100 8.48 4.12 18.02
CA PHE A 100 8.70 5.53 18.31
C PHE A 100 10.15 5.80 18.73
N GLY A 101 10.74 6.81 18.10
CA GLY A 101 12.09 7.29 18.42
C GLY A 101 13.23 6.41 17.87
N HIS A 102 12.93 5.33 17.14
CA HIS A 102 13.93 4.41 16.58
C HIS A 102 13.80 4.21 15.06
N LYS A 103 12.79 4.80 14.44
CA LYS A 103 12.70 4.79 12.99
C LYS A 103 13.83 5.59 12.35
N TYR A 104 14.18 5.22 11.13
CA TYR A 104 15.12 5.98 10.34
C TYR A 104 14.52 7.34 9.91
N VAL A 105 15.33 8.38 9.93
CA VAL A 105 14.94 9.73 9.47
C VAL A 105 15.76 10.07 8.24
N MET A 106 15.10 10.28 7.13
CA MET A 106 15.70 10.62 5.84
C MET A 106 16.33 12.01 5.89
N ASP A 107 17.50 12.16 5.28
CA ASP A 107 18.05 13.46 4.93
C ASP A 107 17.38 14.06 3.67
N ASP A 108 17.79 15.26 3.28
CA ASP A 108 17.17 15.96 2.15
C ASP A 108 17.44 15.27 0.80
N GLU A 109 18.61 14.66 0.61
CA GLU A 109 18.96 13.94 -0.62
C GLU A 109 18.15 12.62 -0.74
N GLU A 110 17.95 11.94 0.37
CA GLU A 110 17.11 10.74 0.44
C GLU A 110 15.62 11.07 0.18
N TRP A 111 15.14 12.21 0.70
CA TRP A 111 13.79 12.71 0.39
C TRP A 111 13.61 12.99 -1.10
N ASP A 112 14.57 13.64 -1.74
CA ASP A 112 14.55 13.91 -3.18
C ASP A 112 14.56 12.61 -3.97
N THR A 113 15.41 11.66 -3.61
CA THR A 113 15.49 10.33 -4.24
C THR A 113 14.17 9.59 -4.11
N PHE A 114 13.59 9.56 -2.92
CA PHE A 114 12.32 8.90 -2.65
C PHE A 114 11.16 9.54 -3.44
N CYS A 115 10.97 10.86 -3.34
CA CYS A 115 9.85 11.54 -4.00
C CYS A 115 9.94 11.47 -5.53
N ASN A 116 11.13 11.64 -6.11
CA ASN A 116 11.36 11.48 -7.54
C ASN A 116 11.11 10.03 -7.99
N GLY A 117 11.55 9.06 -7.21
CA GLY A 117 11.29 7.64 -7.47
C GLY A 117 9.79 7.31 -7.45
N MET A 118 9.05 7.82 -6.46
CA MET A 118 7.60 7.63 -6.38
C MET A 118 6.87 8.26 -7.58
N ASN A 119 7.24 9.48 -7.98
CA ASN A 119 6.69 10.12 -9.17
C ASN A 119 6.96 9.29 -10.43
N TYR A 120 8.17 8.77 -10.58
CA TYR A 120 8.56 7.92 -11.70
C TYR A 120 7.74 6.62 -11.74
N LEU A 121 7.61 5.91 -10.62
CA LEU A 121 6.82 4.68 -10.52
C LEU A 121 5.33 4.96 -10.76
N GLY A 122 4.79 6.03 -10.18
CA GLY A 122 3.40 6.43 -10.37
C GLY A 122 3.07 6.76 -11.82
N LYS A 123 3.99 7.43 -12.51
CA LYS A 123 3.87 7.71 -13.94
C LYS A 123 3.81 6.41 -14.76
N ILE A 124 4.71 5.47 -14.52
CA ILE A 124 4.69 4.14 -15.17
C ILE A 124 3.33 3.44 -14.92
N ALA A 125 2.89 3.37 -13.66
CA ALA A 125 1.65 2.71 -13.30
C ALA A 125 0.45 3.29 -14.05
N LYS A 126 0.36 4.62 -14.09
CA LYS A 126 -0.76 5.33 -14.71
C LYS A 126 -0.73 5.27 -16.24
N GLU A 127 0.39 5.65 -16.84
CA GLU A 127 0.46 5.85 -18.30
C GLU A 127 0.57 4.53 -19.08
N GLU A 128 1.28 3.52 -18.54
CA GLU A 128 1.49 2.25 -19.23
C GLU A 128 0.49 1.16 -18.85
N TYR A 129 0.00 1.20 -17.61
CA TYR A 129 -0.87 0.14 -17.08
C TYR A 129 -2.29 0.60 -16.77
N GLY A 130 -2.55 1.90 -16.66
CA GLY A 130 -3.85 2.44 -16.25
C GLY A 130 -4.19 2.10 -14.80
N ILE A 131 -3.16 1.99 -13.93
CA ILE A 131 -3.24 1.67 -12.51
C ILE A 131 -2.77 2.89 -11.72
N ALA A 132 -3.54 3.29 -10.71
CA ALA A 132 -3.17 4.41 -9.84
C ALA A 132 -2.24 3.92 -8.72
N LEU A 133 -1.17 4.69 -8.45
CA LEU A 133 -0.29 4.45 -7.32
C LEU A 133 -0.80 5.22 -6.10
N THR A 134 -0.97 4.51 -4.98
CA THR A 134 -1.28 5.11 -3.68
C THR A 134 -0.14 4.82 -2.70
N PHE A 135 0.28 5.82 -1.96
CA PHE A 135 1.31 5.66 -0.94
C PHE A 135 0.67 5.47 0.44
N HIS A 136 1.11 4.46 1.15
CA HIS A 136 0.69 4.15 2.51
C HIS A 136 1.80 4.53 3.50
N HIS A 137 1.58 5.58 4.29
CA HIS A 137 2.44 5.88 5.43
C HIS A 137 2.25 4.82 6.51
N HIS A 138 3.32 4.38 7.15
CA HIS A 138 3.22 3.27 8.10
C HIS A 138 4.15 3.42 9.28
N MET A 139 3.70 2.91 10.42
CA MET A 139 4.51 2.89 11.64
C MET A 139 5.82 2.13 11.43
N GLY A 140 6.93 2.75 11.87
CA GLY A 140 8.26 2.18 11.77
C GLY A 140 8.92 2.30 10.40
N THR A 141 8.31 3.00 9.46
CA THR A 141 8.90 3.34 8.15
C THR A 141 9.43 4.77 8.12
N VAL A 142 10.08 5.15 7.04
CA VAL A 142 10.65 6.50 6.84
C VAL A 142 9.58 7.58 6.66
N VAL A 143 8.35 7.20 6.27
CA VAL A 143 7.18 8.10 6.24
C VAL A 143 6.14 7.58 7.22
N GLN A 144 6.15 8.11 8.42
CA GLN A 144 5.30 7.70 9.53
C GLN A 144 4.39 8.83 10.01
N ASP A 145 4.98 9.98 10.28
CA ASP A 145 4.32 11.08 10.99
C ASP A 145 3.58 12.04 10.03
N PRO A 146 2.61 12.84 10.51
CA PRO A 146 1.86 13.77 9.68
C PRO A 146 2.74 14.76 8.90
N ASP A 147 3.83 15.25 9.51
CA ASP A 147 4.76 16.19 8.87
C ASP A 147 5.53 15.53 7.72
N GLU A 148 5.84 14.24 7.86
CA GLU A 148 6.47 13.44 6.81
C GLU A 148 5.51 13.15 5.66
N VAL A 149 4.24 12.84 5.98
CA VAL A 149 3.18 12.71 4.96
C VAL A 149 2.99 14.04 4.23
N GLU A 150 2.99 15.17 4.95
CA GLU A 150 2.89 16.49 4.33
C GLU A 150 4.08 16.76 3.41
N ARG A 151 5.31 16.48 3.87
CA ARG A 151 6.52 16.65 3.06
C ARG A 151 6.45 15.80 1.79
N MET A 152 6.07 14.52 1.90
CA MET A 152 5.89 13.64 0.75
C MET A 152 4.88 14.19 -0.23
N MET A 153 3.66 14.51 0.23
CA MET A 153 2.59 15.00 -0.64
C MET A 153 2.92 16.34 -1.30
N ALA A 154 3.71 17.20 -0.64
CA ALA A 154 4.16 18.47 -1.21
C ALA A 154 5.26 18.31 -2.26
N ASN A 155 6.02 17.22 -2.25
CA ASN A 155 7.15 16.95 -3.16
C ASN A 155 6.84 15.83 -4.17
N THR A 156 5.62 15.31 -4.21
CA THR A 156 5.16 14.37 -5.23
C THR A 156 4.09 15.01 -6.11
N ASP A 157 3.96 14.51 -7.33
CA ASP A 157 2.95 14.96 -8.28
C ASP A 157 1.61 14.26 -7.96
N PRO A 158 0.54 15.01 -7.60
CA PRO A 158 -0.76 14.42 -7.30
C PRO A 158 -1.42 13.74 -8.51
N GLU A 159 -0.91 13.96 -9.72
CA GLU A 159 -1.33 13.23 -10.89
C GLU A 159 -0.85 11.77 -10.87
N TYR A 160 0.27 11.49 -10.24
CA TYR A 160 0.92 10.18 -10.24
C TYR A 160 0.92 9.49 -8.88
N VAL A 161 0.93 10.24 -7.79
CA VAL A 161 1.01 9.72 -6.43
C VAL A 161 -0.16 10.24 -5.60
N SER A 162 -0.99 9.34 -5.12
CA SER A 162 -2.07 9.65 -4.18
C SER A 162 -1.83 8.99 -2.83
N LEU A 163 -2.56 9.38 -1.81
CA LEU A 163 -2.46 8.82 -0.49
C LEU A 163 -3.40 7.62 -0.32
N LEU A 164 -2.88 6.53 0.22
CA LEU A 164 -3.68 5.51 0.89
C LEU A 164 -3.86 5.98 2.33
N PHE A 165 -5.03 6.53 2.61
CA PHE A 165 -5.32 7.19 3.89
C PHE A 165 -5.67 6.16 4.96
N ASP A 166 -4.93 6.15 6.07
CA ASP A 166 -5.16 5.26 7.20
C ASP A 166 -5.38 6.05 8.49
N THR A 167 -6.62 5.98 9.01
CA THR A 167 -6.99 6.67 10.26
C THR A 167 -6.28 6.09 11.47
N GLY A 168 -6.01 4.78 11.48
CA GLY A 168 -5.32 4.10 12.56
C GLY A 168 -3.88 4.58 12.70
N HIS A 169 -3.16 4.67 11.60
CA HIS A 169 -1.77 5.15 11.61
C HIS A 169 -1.68 6.63 12.02
N PHE A 170 -2.56 7.49 11.51
CA PHE A 170 -2.62 8.89 11.98
C PHE A 170 -2.91 9.00 13.47
N THR A 171 -3.87 8.23 13.97
CA THR A 171 -4.19 8.19 15.40
C THR A 171 -2.99 7.70 16.22
N TYR A 172 -2.30 6.68 15.74
CA TYR A 172 -1.13 6.10 16.42
C TYR A 172 0.02 7.10 16.53
N CYS A 173 0.21 7.98 15.54
CA CYS A 173 1.16 9.10 15.58
C CYS A 173 0.69 10.28 16.43
N GLY A 174 -0.49 10.23 17.03
CA GLY A 174 -1.05 11.31 17.82
C GLY A 174 -1.74 12.42 17.01
N ALA A 175 -1.99 12.20 15.73
CA ALA A 175 -2.75 13.12 14.90
C ALA A 175 -4.26 12.95 15.12
N GLU A 176 -5.02 14.03 14.91
CA GLU A 176 -6.48 13.97 14.90
C GLU A 176 -6.97 13.50 13.51
N PRO A 177 -7.54 12.28 13.36
CA PRO A 177 -7.91 11.73 12.07
C PRO A 177 -8.86 12.60 11.26
N LEU A 178 -9.80 13.27 11.92
CA LEU A 178 -10.77 14.13 11.24
C LEU A 178 -10.08 15.32 10.56
N GLU A 179 -9.07 15.92 11.19
CA GLU A 179 -8.30 17.02 10.60
C GLU A 179 -7.48 16.51 9.42
N MET A 180 -6.92 15.30 9.52
CA MET A 180 -6.19 14.66 8.42
C MET A 180 -7.12 14.32 7.25
N VAL A 181 -8.33 13.83 7.50
CA VAL A 181 -9.35 13.61 6.44
C VAL A 181 -9.65 14.91 5.71
N LYS A 182 -9.94 16.00 6.42
CA LYS A 182 -10.20 17.31 5.80
C LYS A 182 -9.05 17.77 4.91
N LYS A 183 -7.82 17.50 5.32
CA LYS A 183 -6.61 17.90 4.58
C LYS A 183 -6.37 17.06 3.33
N TYR A 184 -6.57 15.75 3.40
CA TYR A 184 -6.09 14.82 2.39
C TYR A 184 -7.16 14.07 1.59
N VAL A 185 -8.46 14.25 1.89
CA VAL A 185 -9.54 13.51 1.21
C VAL A 185 -9.51 13.65 -0.32
N ASN A 186 -9.12 14.80 -0.83
CA ASN A 186 -9.03 15.05 -2.27
C ASN A 186 -7.74 14.52 -2.92
N LEU A 187 -6.78 14.08 -2.13
CA LEU A 187 -5.49 13.53 -2.55
C LEU A 187 -5.38 12.04 -2.26
N SER A 188 -6.44 11.42 -1.73
CA SER A 188 -6.45 10.02 -1.35
C SER A 188 -7.44 9.23 -2.19
N LEU A 189 -7.05 7.99 -2.56
CA LEU A 189 -7.88 7.06 -3.35
C LEU A 189 -8.37 5.88 -2.55
N ILE A 190 -7.63 5.46 -1.52
CA ILE A 190 -7.99 4.36 -0.62
C ILE A 190 -8.07 4.90 0.80
N HIS A 191 -9.11 4.50 1.52
CA HIS A 191 -9.32 4.90 2.91
C HIS A 191 -9.43 3.65 3.78
N ILE A 192 -8.56 3.53 4.77
CA ILE A 192 -8.61 2.51 5.80
C ILE A 192 -9.10 3.17 7.09
N SER A 193 -10.12 2.57 7.69
CA SER A 193 -10.63 2.97 9.00
C SER A 193 -10.67 1.72 9.86
N GLU A 194 -9.67 1.57 10.71
CA GLU A 194 -9.69 0.47 11.68
C GLU A 194 -10.74 0.74 12.76
N PRO A 195 -11.51 -0.28 13.17
CA PRO A 195 -12.43 -0.12 14.27
C PRO A 195 -11.64 0.18 15.55
N THR A 196 -11.82 1.37 16.09
CA THR A 196 -11.32 1.70 17.43
C THR A 196 -11.96 0.73 18.42
N ARG A 197 -11.17 -0.10 19.09
CA ARG A 197 -11.68 -0.86 20.22
C ARG A 197 -12.17 0.15 21.25
N PRO A 198 -13.40 0.00 21.79
CA PRO A 198 -13.79 0.82 22.93
C PRO A 198 -12.76 0.61 24.03
N LEU A 199 -12.21 1.69 24.52
CA LEU A 199 -11.33 1.70 25.67
C LEU A 199 -12.07 1.20 26.91
#